data_30df39cc059852e1e0f9dbe87dbef3b9
#
_entry.id   30df39cc059852e1e0f9dbe87dbef3b9
#
_cell.length_a   1.000
_cell.length_b   1.000
_cell.length_c   1.000
_cell.angle_alpha   90.00
_cell.angle_beta   90.00
_cell.angle_gamma   90.00
#
_symmetry.space_group_name_H-M   'P 1'
#
loop_
_entity.id
_entity.type
_entity.pdbx_description
1 polymer ?
#
loop_
_entity_poly.entity_id
_entity_poly.type
_entity_poly.pdbx_seq_one_letter_code
_entity_poly.pdbx_strand_id
1 'polypeptide(L)'
;MASFGLKVIRGVFGAAERVAPRLSGRAAFELFCRTPNVKALSDGERRAVDRAAGFMTEARHHRLKTATGCVMVHEFRPEPGRAAAGTVLVVHGWRSRTEYMRALIEGYRAAGHRVVSLDLPGHGQSQGRRLNMVNAVDAVRVAGEWFGPFVQRSAIPSAAPSPPTPSPVRSRTSRHWRPDAWC
;
A
#
# COMPACT_ATOMS: atom_id res chain seq x y z
N MET A 1 -1.32 24.29 -17.39
CA MET A 1 -1.46 24.00 -18.84
C MET A 1 -1.30 22.51 -19.06
N ALA A 2 -2.25 21.84 -19.73
CA ALA A 2 -2.11 20.41 -20.06
C ALA A 2 -0.94 20.23 -21.03
N SER A 3 -0.04 19.27 -20.75
CA SER A 3 1.10 18.97 -21.62
C SER A 3 0.62 18.57 -23.03
N PHE A 4 1.44 18.85 -24.04
CA PHE A 4 1.14 18.48 -25.43
C PHE A 4 0.74 17.00 -25.56
N GLY A 5 1.42 16.11 -24.85
CA GLY A 5 1.10 14.68 -24.82
C GLY A 5 -0.34 14.38 -24.34
N LEU A 6 -0.85 15.11 -23.36
CA LEU A 6 -2.21 14.93 -22.86
C LEU A 6 -3.26 15.37 -23.90
N LYS A 7 -2.98 16.41 -24.67
CA LYS A 7 -3.87 16.86 -25.78
C LYS A 7 -3.93 15.81 -26.90
N VAL A 8 -2.80 15.22 -27.26
CA VAL A 8 -2.72 14.13 -28.25
C VAL A 8 -3.49 12.90 -27.78
N ILE A 9 -3.29 12.46 -26.53
CA ILE A 9 -4.03 11.33 -25.96
C ILE A 9 -5.53 11.59 -26.00
N ARG A 10 -6.00 12.77 -25.58
CA ARG A 10 -7.43 13.14 -25.65
C ARG A 10 -7.98 13.11 -27.08
N GLY A 11 -7.23 13.60 -28.05
CA GLY A 11 -7.62 13.58 -29.46
C GLY A 11 -7.75 12.16 -30.02
N VAL A 12 -6.78 11.31 -29.74
CA VAL A 12 -6.77 9.90 -30.17
C VAL A 12 -7.94 9.13 -29.55
N PHE A 13 -8.14 9.24 -28.22
CA PHE A 13 -9.26 8.58 -27.55
C PHE A 13 -10.62 9.11 -27.99
N GLY A 14 -10.76 10.41 -28.20
CA GLY A 14 -12.00 11.01 -28.69
C GLY A 14 -12.38 10.58 -30.11
N ALA A 15 -11.41 10.33 -30.99
CA ALA A 15 -11.66 9.76 -32.32
C ALA A 15 -11.97 8.25 -32.22
N ALA A 16 -11.19 7.50 -31.44
CA ALA A 16 -11.37 6.06 -31.26
C ALA A 16 -12.70 5.69 -30.59
N GLU A 17 -13.20 6.54 -29.69
CA GLU A 17 -14.50 6.34 -29.02
C GLU A 17 -15.68 6.31 -30.00
N ARG A 18 -15.61 7.10 -31.10
CA ARG A 18 -16.66 7.12 -32.13
C ARG A 18 -16.70 5.88 -33.00
N VAL A 19 -15.53 5.23 -33.19
CA VAL A 19 -15.39 4.07 -34.09
C VAL A 19 -15.47 2.74 -33.31
N ALA A 20 -14.85 2.68 -32.14
CA ALA A 20 -14.72 1.45 -31.36
C ALA A 20 -14.78 1.74 -29.85
N PRO A 21 -15.94 2.13 -29.30
CA PRO A 21 -16.05 2.59 -27.90
C PRO A 21 -15.57 1.55 -26.87
N ARG A 22 -15.86 0.27 -27.09
CA ARG A 22 -15.44 -0.80 -26.18
C ARG A 22 -13.92 -0.99 -26.15
N LEU A 23 -13.25 -0.88 -27.30
CA LEU A 23 -11.78 -0.99 -27.39
C LEU A 23 -11.11 0.26 -26.81
N SER A 24 -11.65 1.42 -27.09
CA SER A 24 -11.18 2.70 -26.53
C SER A 24 -11.27 2.71 -25.00
N GLY A 25 -12.41 2.29 -24.44
CA GLY A 25 -12.59 2.18 -22.99
C GLY A 25 -11.61 1.20 -22.34
N ARG A 26 -11.39 0.04 -22.96
CA ARG A 26 -10.39 -0.93 -22.48
C ARG A 26 -8.97 -0.36 -22.50
N ALA A 27 -8.59 0.28 -23.60
CA ALA A 27 -7.27 0.89 -23.73
C ALA A 27 -7.05 2.02 -22.71
N ALA A 28 -8.08 2.86 -22.48
CA ALA A 28 -8.06 3.91 -21.47
C ALA A 28 -7.91 3.34 -20.07
N PHE A 29 -8.66 2.29 -19.74
CA PHE A 29 -8.55 1.60 -18.46
C PHE A 29 -7.18 0.95 -18.25
N GLU A 30 -6.64 0.30 -19.27
CA GLU A 30 -5.28 -0.25 -19.23
C GLU A 30 -4.22 0.83 -19.00
N LEU A 31 -4.35 1.96 -19.67
CA LEU A 31 -3.45 3.10 -19.48
C LEU A 31 -3.58 3.68 -18.07
N PHE A 32 -4.80 3.80 -17.55
CA PHE A 32 -5.08 4.26 -16.19
C PHE A 32 -4.47 3.33 -15.13
N CYS A 33 -4.55 2.02 -15.33
CA CYS A 33 -4.00 1.03 -14.40
C CYS A 33 -2.47 0.94 -14.42
N ARG A 34 -1.79 1.53 -15.41
CA ARG A 34 -0.32 1.51 -15.47
C ARG A 34 0.28 2.36 -14.37
N THR A 35 1.11 1.72 -13.56
CA THR A 35 1.88 2.42 -12.52
C THR A 35 3.09 3.12 -13.12
N PRO A 36 3.55 4.24 -12.54
CA PRO A 36 4.82 4.85 -12.90
C PRO A 36 5.97 3.88 -12.74
N ASN A 37 7.07 4.13 -13.45
CA ASN A 37 8.28 3.36 -13.23
C ASN A 37 8.85 3.70 -11.84
N VAL A 38 8.81 2.74 -10.94
CA VAL A 38 9.28 2.89 -9.54
C VAL A 38 10.76 3.29 -9.43
N LYS A 39 11.54 3.09 -10.49
CA LYS A 39 12.95 3.47 -10.57
C LYS A 39 13.16 4.88 -11.13
N ALA A 40 12.17 5.44 -11.81
CA ALA A 40 12.23 6.77 -12.40
C ALA A 40 11.62 7.80 -11.43
N LEU A 41 12.29 8.01 -10.31
CA LEU A 41 11.92 9.02 -9.33
C LEU A 41 12.35 10.41 -9.82
N SER A 42 11.48 11.41 -9.64
CA SER A 42 11.86 12.82 -9.72
C SER A 42 12.86 13.16 -8.60
N ASP A 43 13.57 14.27 -8.73
CA ASP A 43 14.54 14.69 -7.71
C ASP A 43 13.88 14.93 -6.34
N GLY A 44 12.63 15.40 -6.32
CA GLY A 44 11.87 15.57 -5.09
C GLY A 44 11.52 14.25 -4.42
N GLU A 45 11.09 13.26 -5.21
CA GLU A 45 10.78 11.90 -4.74
C GLU A 45 12.05 11.20 -4.25
N ARG A 46 13.15 11.33 -4.99
CA ARG A 46 14.45 10.77 -4.59
C ARG A 46 14.89 11.31 -3.23
N ARG A 47 14.89 12.65 -3.06
CA ARG A 47 15.21 13.27 -1.76
C ARG A 47 14.29 12.81 -0.63
N ALA A 48 13.01 12.55 -0.91
CA ALA A 48 12.08 12.04 0.09
C ALA A 48 12.41 10.60 0.50
N VAL A 49 12.76 9.75 -0.46
CA VAL A 49 13.20 8.37 -0.21
C VAL A 49 14.51 8.36 0.58
N ASP A 50 15.49 9.18 0.18
CA ASP A 50 16.79 9.27 0.85
C ASP A 50 16.64 9.72 2.33
N ARG A 51 15.76 10.71 2.60
CA ARG A 51 15.44 11.11 3.97
C ARG A 51 14.80 10.01 4.81
N ALA A 52 14.08 9.11 4.18
CA ALA A 52 13.44 7.99 4.87
C ALA A 52 14.34 6.74 4.97
N ALA A 53 15.51 6.73 4.34
CA ALA A 53 16.37 5.55 4.27
C ALA A 53 16.72 4.99 5.66
N GLY A 54 17.16 5.83 6.59
CA GLY A 54 17.45 5.44 7.96
C GLY A 54 16.22 4.87 8.69
N PHE A 55 15.06 5.48 8.53
CA PHE A 55 13.80 4.99 9.08
C PHE A 55 13.42 3.61 8.50
N MET A 56 13.62 3.40 7.22
CA MET A 56 13.30 2.11 6.58
C MET A 56 14.20 0.96 7.06
N THR A 57 15.40 1.22 7.58
CA THR A 57 16.25 0.16 8.16
C THR A 57 15.71 -0.40 9.47
N GLU A 58 14.81 0.31 10.15
CA GLU A 58 14.14 -0.17 11.36
C GLU A 58 13.06 -1.22 11.06
N ALA A 59 12.60 -1.30 9.81
CA ALA A 59 11.57 -2.23 9.40
C ALA A 59 12.13 -3.63 9.15
N ARG A 60 11.30 -4.64 9.42
CA ARG A 60 11.46 -5.96 8.81
C ARG A 60 10.75 -5.98 7.47
N HIS A 61 11.46 -6.38 6.44
CA HIS A 61 10.93 -6.43 5.08
C HIS A 61 10.48 -7.85 4.75
N HIS A 62 9.21 -7.97 4.32
CA HIS A 62 8.61 -9.24 3.96
C HIS A 62 8.13 -9.17 2.51
N ARG A 63 8.43 -10.21 1.74
CA ARG A 63 7.98 -10.32 0.36
C ARG A 63 6.90 -11.38 0.29
N LEU A 64 5.66 -10.97 -0.02
CA LEU A 64 4.51 -11.84 -0.06
C LEU A 64 4.06 -12.09 -1.50
N LYS A 65 3.71 -13.34 -1.78
CA LYS A 65 3.17 -13.74 -3.08
C LYS A 65 1.68 -13.42 -3.15
N THR A 66 1.28 -12.75 -4.22
CA THR A 66 -0.11 -12.48 -4.59
C THR A 66 -0.45 -13.16 -5.92
N ALA A 67 -1.71 -13.10 -6.35
CA ALA A 67 -2.12 -13.65 -7.63
C ALA A 67 -1.41 -13.01 -8.84
N THR A 68 -0.93 -11.78 -8.72
CA THR A 68 -0.35 -10.98 -9.81
C THR A 68 1.14 -10.67 -9.66
N GLY A 69 1.83 -11.28 -8.71
CA GLY A 69 3.24 -11.08 -8.43
C GLY A 69 3.53 -10.91 -6.95
N CYS A 70 4.70 -10.38 -6.61
CA CYS A 70 5.10 -10.22 -5.23
C CYS A 70 4.92 -8.78 -4.76
N VAL A 71 4.38 -8.61 -3.55
CA VAL A 71 4.27 -7.32 -2.88
C VAL A 71 5.24 -7.25 -1.70
N MET A 72 5.72 -6.04 -1.43
CA MET A 72 6.59 -5.78 -0.29
C MET A 72 5.75 -5.27 0.88
N VAL A 73 6.03 -5.82 2.05
CA VAL A 73 5.43 -5.42 3.32
C VAL A 73 6.54 -5.06 4.29
N HIS A 74 6.39 -3.92 4.95
CA HIS A 74 7.34 -3.37 5.90
C HIS A 74 6.73 -3.39 7.29
N GLU A 75 7.28 -4.21 8.16
CA GLU A 75 6.83 -4.38 9.53
C GLU A 75 7.68 -3.55 10.49
N PHE A 76 7.06 -2.63 11.20
CA PHE A 76 7.67 -1.80 12.21
C PHE A 76 7.16 -2.20 13.61
N ARG A 77 8.08 -2.39 14.54
CA ARG A 77 7.74 -2.66 15.94
C ARG A 77 7.28 -1.36 16.63
N PRO A 78 6.45 -1.47 17.69
CA PRO A 78 6.18 -0.35 18.58
C PRO A 78 7.48 0.25 19.12
N GLU A 79 7.45 1.50 19.54
CA GLU A 79 8.55 2.08 20.28
C GLU A 79 8.80 1.33 21.60
N PRO A 80 10.06 1.19 22.04
CA PRO A 80 10.40 0.54 23.31
C PRO A 80 9.67 1.18 24.49
N GLY A 81 9.22 0.35 25.44
CA GLY A 81 8.54 0.80 26.66
C GLY A 81 7.06 1.17 26.47
N ARG A 82 6.50 1.01 25.29
CA ARG A 82 5.05 1.21 25.05
C ARG A 82 4.25 -0.06 25.31
N ALA A 83 3.07 0.09 25.93
CA ALA A 83 2.11 -1.00 26.04
C ALA A 83 1.63 -1.43 24.64
N ALA A 84 1.47 -2.72 24.42
CA ALA A 84 1.02 -3.25 23.13
C ALA A 84 -0.42 -2.83 22.84
N ALA A 85 -0.65 -2.07 21.77
CA ALA A 85 -1.94 -1.55 21.34
C ALA A 85 -2.53 -2.28 20.11
N GLY A 86 -1.91 -3.40 19.70
CA GLY A 86 -2.33 -4.20 18.56
C GLY A 86 -1.59 -3.84 17.26
N THR A 87 -2.04 -4.42 16.13
CA THR A 87 -1.40 -4.23 14.82
C THR A 87 -2.25 -3.34 13.92
N VAL A 88 -1.62 -2.36 13.28
CA VAL A 88 -2.25 -1.44 12.31
C VAL A 88 -1.69 -1.72 10.92
N LEU A 89 -2.58 -1.83 9.92
CA LEU A 89 -2.20 -1.86 8.52
C LEU A 89 -2.23 -0.45 7.94
N VAL A 90 -1.12 -0.03 7.35
CA VAL A 90 -1.00 1.22 6.59
C VAL A 90 -0.91 0.88 5.11
N VAL A 91 -1.82 1.45 4.31
CA VAL A 91 -1.84 1.30 2.86
C VAL A 91 -1.78 2.69 2.24
N HIS A 92 -0.80 2.90 1.39
CA HIS A 92 -0.63 4.19 0.70
C HIS A 92 -1.58 4.36 -0.49
N GLY A 93 -1.75 5.58 -0.98
CA GLY A 93 -2.55 5.90 -2.16
C GLY A 93 -1.81 5.71 -3.49
N TRP A 94 -2.49 6.07 -4.58
CA TRP A 94 -1.91 6.06 -5.94
C TRP A 94 -0.66 6.93 -6.03
N ARG A 95 0.38 6.45 -6.71
CA ARG A 95 1.69 7.11 -6.86
C ARG A 95 2.39 7.43 -5.53
N SER A 96 2.08 6.69 -4.48
CA SER A 96 2.71 6.81 -3.18
C SER A 96 3.53 5.57 -2.84
N ARG A 97 4.12 5.51 -1.65
CA ARG A 97 4.95 4.42 -1.17
C ARG A 97 5.16 4.53 0.34
N THR A 98 5.61 3.45 0.97
CA THR A 98 5.78 3.38 2.43
C THR A 98 6.65 4.49 2.98
N GLU A 99 7.73 4.89 2.29
CA GLU A 99 8.64 5.94 2.74
C GLU A 99 7.93 7.30 2.96
N TYR A 100 6.86 7.56 2.21
CA TYR A 100 6.08 8.81 2.36
C TYR A 100 5.11 8.76 3.54
N MET A 101 4.86 7.55 4.08
CA MET A 101 3.97 7.36 5.24
C MET A 101 4.71 7.44 6.59
N ARG A 102 5.99 7.82 6.59
CA ARG A 102 6.86 7.84 7.78
C ARG A 102 6.19 8.48 9.00
N ALA A 103 5.71 9.71 8.90
CA ALA A 103 5.12 10.42 10.03
C ALA A 103 3.89 9.70 10.61
N LEU A 104 3.06 9.08 9.75
CA LEU A 104 1.92 8.28 10.16
C LEU A 104 2.35 7.01 10.90
N ILE A 105 3.37 6.32 10.37
CA ILE A 105 3.91 5.09 10.95
C ILE A 105 4.54 5.39 12.31
N GLU A 106 5.36 6.44 12.43
CA GLU A 106 5.98 6.88 13.69
C GLU A 106 4.90 7.20 14.74
N GLY A 107 3.83 7.91 14.35
CA GLY A 107 2.71 8.22 15.26
C GLY A 107 2.03 6.97 15.82
N TYR A 108 1.79 5.95 14.98
CA TYR A 108 1.22 4.68 15.47
C TYR A 108 2.21 3.89 16.33
N ARG A 109 3.50 3.90 16.02
CA ARG A 109 4.54 3.24 16.84
C ARG A 109 4.65 3.88 18.22
N ALA A 110 4.61 5.21 18.28
CA ALA A 110 4.61 5.98 19.53
C ALA A 110 3.36 5.70 20.38
N ALA A 111 2.23 5.37 19.73
CA ALA A 111 1.00 4.94 20.40
C ALA A 111 1.00 3.45 20.81
N GLY A 112 2.12 2.72 20.63
CA GLY A 112 2.25 1.32 21.03
C GLY A 112 1.78 0.30 19.98
N HIS A 113 1.49 0.74 18.75
CA HIS A 113 1.07 -0.18 17.70
C HIS A 113 2.26 -0.81 16.97
N ARG A 114 2.14 -2.09 16.65
CA ARG A 114 2.90 -2.72 15.58
C ARG A 114 2.32 -2.22 14.26
N VAL A 115 3.14 -1.69 13.38
CA VAL A 115 2.68 -1.14 12.09
C VAL A 115 3.14 -2.03 10.95
N VAL A 116 2.22 -2.41 10.12
CA VAL A 116 2.45 -3.17 8.89
C VAL A 116 2.12 -2.25 7.72
N SER A 117 3.12 -1.82 6.96
CA SER A 117 2.92 -0.95 5.80
C SER A 117 3.09 -1.75 4.52
N LEU A 118 2.11 -1.67 3.63
CA LEU A 118 2.06 -2.41 2.39
C LEU A 118 2.35 -1.49 1.21
N ASP A 119 3.39 -1.80 0.45
CA ASP A 119 3.58 -1.24 -0.89
C ASP A 119 2.64 -1.96 -1.87
N LEU A 120 1.71 -1.22 -2.47
CA LEU A 120 0.76 -1.76 -3.43
C LEU A 120 1.45 -2.27 -4.71
N PRO A 121 0.85 -3.21 -5.47
CA PRO A 121 1.42 -3.69 -6.72
C PRO A 121 1.89 -2.57 -7.65
N GLY A 122 3.13 -2.67 -8.13
CA GLY A 122 3.76 -1.67 -9.00
C GLY A 122 4.14 -0.35 -8.31
N HIS A 123 4.17 -0.30 -6.97
CA HIS A 123 4.61 0.86 -6.19
C HIS A 123 5.73 0.47 -5.21
N GLY A 124 6.47 1.47 -4.75
CA GLY A 124 7.54 1.28 -3.78
C GLY A 124 8.53 0.18 -4.17
N GLN A 125 8.64 -0.85 -3.34
CA GLN A 125 9.50 -2.02 -3.58
C GLN A 125 8.71 -3.23 -4.10
N SER A 126 7.39 -3.11 -4.30
CA SER A 126 6.55 -4.16 -4.85
C SER A 126 6.76 -4.36 -6.34
N GLN A 127 6.58 -5.61 -6.79
CA GLN A 127 6.67 -5.97 -8.20
C GLN A 127 5.42 -5.53 -8.98
N GLY A 128 5.56 -5.55 -10.30
CA GLY A 128 4.48 -5.24 -11.23
C GLY A 128 4.58 -3.84 -11.82
N ARG A 129 3.70 -3.56 -12.77
CA ARG A 129 3.59 -2.27 -13.47
C ARG A 129 2.13 -1.89 -13.67
N ARG A 130 1.26 -2.46 -12.85
CA ARG A 130 -0.18 -2.29 -12.97
C ARG A 130 -0.83 -2.37 -11.60
N LEU A 131 -1.69 -1.42 -11.33
CA LEU A 131 -2.55 -1.39 -10.15
C LEU A 131 -4.00 -1.19 -10.58
N ASN A 132 -4.87 -2.09 -10.14
CA ASN A 132 -6.31 -1.95 -10.19
C ASN A 132 -6.90 -2.37 -8.84
N MET A 133 -8.20 -2.20 -8.67
CA MET A 133 -8.86 -2.51 -7.40
C MET A 133 -8.72 -3.99 -7.03
N VAL A 134 -8.78 -4.91 -8.00
CA VAL A 134 -8.72 -6.36 -7.75
C VAL A 134 -7.37 -6.76 -7.15
N ASN A 135 -6.26 -6.33 -7.79
CA ASN A 135 -4.94 -6.69 -7.28
C ASN A 135 -4.56 -5.90 -6.02
N ALA A 136 -5.11 -4.70 -5.80
CA ALA A 136 -4.95 -3.98 -4.54
C ALA A 136 -5.63 -4.73 -3.39
N VAL A 137 -6.88 -5.16 -3.58
CA VAL A 137 -7.63 -5.94 -2.59
C VAL A 137 -6.95 -7.28 -2.30
N ASP A 138 -6.45 -7.98 -3.33
CA ASP A 138 -5.71 -9.23 -3.14
C ASP A 138 -4.44 -9.02 -2.30
N ALA A 139 -3.69 -7.95 -2.55
CA ALA A 139 -2.51 -7.60 -1.75
C ALA A 139 -2.85 -7.32 -0.28
N VAL A 140 -3.94 -6.57 -0.02
CA VAL A 140 -4.43 -6.31 1.35
C VAL A 140 -4.90 -7.60 2.02
N ARG A 141 -5.62 -8.48 1.29
CA ARG A 141 -6.06 -9.78 1.80
C ARG A 141 -4.87 -10.64 2.23
N VAL A 142 -3.87 -10.77 1.37
CA VAL A 142 -2.65 -11.54 1.67
C VAL A 142 -1.92 -10.95 2.88
N ALA A 143 -1.78 -9.63 2.97
CA ALA A 143 -1.19 -8.99 4.15
C ALA A 143 -2.00 -9.26 5.42
N GLY A 144 -3.34 -9.28 5.31
CA GLY A 144 -4.23 -9.62 6.42
C GLY A 144 -4.10 -11.04 6.92
N GLU A 145 -3.89 -11.98 6.01
CA GLU A 145 -3.69 -13.40 6.36
C GLU A 145 -2.37 -13.63 7.09
N TRP A 146 -1.32 -12.87 6.76
CA TRP A 146 0.01 -13.00 7.36
C TRP A 146 0.18 -12.22 8.67
N PHE A 147 -0.37 -11.02 8.77
CA PHE A 147 -0.09 -10.09 9.86
C PHE A 147 -1.31 -9.73 10.72
N GLY A 148 -2.53 -10.11 10.29
CA GLY A 148 -3.74 -9.84 11.05
C GLY A 148 -3.85 -10.67 12.33
N PRO A 149 -4.83 -10.36 13.19
CA PRO A 149 -5.87 -9.36 12.98
C PRO A 149 -5.35 -7.93 13.14
N PHE A 150 -5.89 -7.00 12.36
CA PHE A 150 -5.61 -5.57 12.48
C PHE A 150 -6.64 -4.90 13.39
N VAL A 151 -6.21 -3.94 14.22
CA VAL A 151 -7.13 -3.08 14.95
C VAL A 151 -7.75 -2.08 13.97
N GLN A 152 -9.08 -2.09 13.86
CA GLN A 152 -9.80 -1.08 13.09
C GLN A 152 -9.75 0.24 13.85
N ARG A 153 -8.91 1.18 13.40
CA ARG A 153 -9.07 2.59 13.74
C ARG A 153 -9.32 3.34 12.45
N SER A 154 -10.42 4.11 12.41
CA SER A 154 -10.68 5.06 11.33
C SER A 154 -9.45 5.95 11.13
N ALA A 155 -8.90 5.96 9.93
CA ALA A 155 -7.76 6.80 9.54
C ALA A 155 -8.14 8.29 9.34
N ILE A 156 -9.31 8.72 9.80
CA ILE A 156 -9.76 10.12 9.81
C ILE A 156 -9.95 10.52 11.28
N PRO A 157 -9.21 11.50 11.82
CA PRO A 157 -9.51 12.04 13.13
C PRO A 157 -10.81 12.84 13.05
N SER A 158 -11.93 12.18 13.28
CA SER A 158 -13.15 12.83 13.76
C SER A 158 -12.95 13.09 15.24
N ALA A 159 -13.30 14.30 15.72
CA ALA A 159 -13.28 14.67 17.14
C ALA A 159 -13.93 13.56 17.98
N ALA A 160 -13.19 13.05 18.95
CA ALA A 160 -13.45 11.79 19.63
C ALA A 160 -14.76 11.76 20.43
N PRO A 161 -15.42 10.62 20.43
CA PRO A 161 -15.94 10.03 21.67
C PRO A 161 -15.09 8.82 22.07
N SER A 162 -15.05 8.59 23.39
CA SER A 162 -14.26 7.57 24.09
C SER A 162 -14.45 6.16 23.51
N PRO A 163 -13.41 5.29 23.51
CA PRO A 163 -13.48 3.97 22.92
C PRO A 163 -14.38 3.03 23.72
N PRO A 164 -15.15 2.17 23.05
CA PRO A 164 -15.82 1.05 23.72
C PRO A 164 -14.77 0.02 24.16
N THR A 165 -14.98 -0.55 25.34
CA THR A 165 -14.17 -1.63 25.92
C THR A 165 -14.11 -2.84 24.98
N PRO A 166 -12.94 -3.45 24.77
CA PRO A 166 -12.81 -4.60 23.89
C PRO A 166 -13.46 -5.84 24.51
N SER A 167 -14.38 -6.45 23.79
CA SER A 167 -14.86 -7.79 24.07
C SER A 167 -13.76 -8.83 23.81
N PRO A 168 -13.64 -9.93 24.58
CA PRO A 168 -12.60 -10.92 24.41
C PRO A 168 -12.78 -11.67 23.09
N VAL A 169 -11.87 -11.46 22.17
CA VAL A 169 -11.80 -12.24 20.92
C VAL A 169 -11.21 -13.61 21.23
N ARG A 170 -12.00 -14.66 20.97
CA ARG A 170 -11.56 -16.06 21.04
C ARG A 170 -10.30 -16.27 20.20
N SER A 171 -9.26 -16.86 20.82
CA SER A 171 -8.04 -17.30 20.18
C SER A 171 -8.39 -18.29 19.06
N ARG A 172 -8.21 -17.91 17.82
CA ARG A 172 -8.13 -18.84 16.70
C ARG A 172 -6.72 -19.39 16.61
N THR A 173 -6.63 -20.67 16.72
CA THR A 173 -5.46 -21.54 16.56
C THR A 173 -4.53 -21.10 15.43
N SER A 174 -3.23 -21.19 15.73
CA SER A 174 -2.09 -21.04 14.84
C SER A 174 -2.35 -21.65 13.45
N ARG A 175 -2.42 -20.79 12.41
CA ARG A 175 -2.38 -21.25 11.03
C ARG A 175 -0.93 -21.67 10.72
N HIS A 176 -0.78 -22.88 10.24
CA HIS A 176 0.48 -23.48 9.82
C HIS A 176 1.22 -22.56 8.83
N TRP A 177 2.49 -22.33 9.13
CA TRP A 177 3.47 -21.74 8.24
C TRP A 177 3.44 -22.44 6.87
N ARG A 178 3.23 -21.68 5.79
CA ARG A 178 3.31 -22.16 4.41
C ARG A 178 4.60 -21.64 3.78
N PRO A 179 5.63 -22.49 3.59
CA PRO A 179 6.92 -22.07 3.04
C PRO A 179 6.84 -21.56 1.60
N ASP A 180 5.82 -21.95 0.87
CA ASP A 180 5.55 -21.60 -0.54
C ASP A 180 4.90 -20.21 -0.75
N ALA A 181 4.63 -19.47 0.32
CA ALA A 181 4.09 -18.12 0.23
C ALA A 181 5.16 -17.02 0.08
N TRP A 182 6.45 -17.38 0.12
CA TRP A 182 7.56 -16.47 -0.12
C TRP A 182 7.98 -16.48 -1.60
N CYS A 183 8.30 -15.28 -2.14
CA CYS A 183 8.85 -15.14 -3.50
C CYS A 183 10.38 -15.07 -3.46
#